data_81d54d268d2e49d9c7c5f67a8c2c3c5e
#
_entry.id   81d54d268d2e49d9c7c5f67a8c2c3c5e
#
_cell.length_a   1.000
_cell.length_b   1.000
_cell.length_c   1.000
_cell.angle_alpha   90.00
_cell.angle_beta   90.00
_cell.angle_gamma   90.00
#
_symmetry.space_group_name_H-M   'P 1'
#
loop_
_entity.id
_entity.type
_entity.pdbx_description
1 polymer ?
#
loop_
_entity_poly.entity_id
_entity_poly.type
_entity_poly.pdbx_seq_one_letter_code
_entity_poly.pdbx_strand_id
1 'polypeptide(L)'
;MSSQFGDILQADRPIIDAHHHLIDGPAHSYSIKNYLADCESGHLIKGSVYIEVRQNYRKSGPEKLRPVGETEFVANLKEIENNDDGRLTPRLCSGIVGFAELEIGDQVEEVLDAHIEAGKGKFRGIRRGVYWSSDPAVYSHVSIKPPSNLMSDENFKKGFSLLAPKKLSFDAVLFHPQLSELRDLAKAFPDTQIIL
;
A
#
# COMPACT_ATOMS: atom_id res chain seq x y z
N MET A 1 1.86 -36.99 -10.54
CA MET A 1 2.60 -36.42 -9.40
C MET A 1 1.57 -35.75 -8.51
N SER A 2 1.28 -36.31 -7.33
CA SER A 2 0.39 -35.66 -6.36
C SER A 2 1.05 -34.38 -5.91
N SER A 3 0.36 -33.23 -6.06
CA SER A 3 0.86 -31.95 -5.59
C SER A 3 1.10 -32.06 -4.08
N GLN A 4 2.24 -31.56 -3.62
CA GLN A 4 2.62 -31.48 -2.21
C GLN A 4 1.67 -30.55 -1.42
N PHE A 5 0.80 -29.86 -2.11
CA PHE A 5 -0.25 -28.97 -1.63
C PHE A 5 -1.58 -29.61 -2.08
N GLY A 6 -2.54 -29.73 -1.17
CA GLY A 6 -3.86 -30.32 -1.47
C GLY A 6 -4.56 -29.70 -2.67
N ASP A 7 -5.74 -30.21 -3.03
CA ASP A 7 -6.53 -29.69 -4.15
C ASP A 7 -6.86 -28.20 -3.95
N ILE A 8 -6.70 -27.40 -5.02
CA ILE A 8 -7.03 -25.98 -5.00
C ILE A 8 -8.55 -25.84 -4.90
N LEU A 9 -9.03 -25.25 -3.82
CA LEU A 9 -10.46 -24.99 -3.63
C LEU A 9 -10.89 -23.79 -4.48
N GLN A 10 -11.99 -23.97 -5.24
CA GLN A 10 -12.61 -22.90 -6.04
C GLN A 10 -11.62 -22.24 -7.02
N ALA A 11 -10.87 -23.04 -7.77
CA ALA A 11 -9.85 -22.54 -8.73
C ALA A 11 -10.39 -21.49 -9.72
N ASP A 12 -11.66 -21.60 -10.12
CA ASP A 12 -12.31 -20.69 -11.08
C ASP A 12 -12.88 -19.40 -10.45
N ARG A 13 -12.78 -19.26 -9.13
CA ARG A 13 -13.28 -18.06 -8.45
C ARG A 13 -12.37 -16.87 -8.74
N PRO A 14 -12.88 -15.76 -9.33
CA PRO A 14 -12.06 -14.58 -9.56
C PRO A 14 -11.63 -13.93 -8.25
N ILE A 15 -10.34 -13.66 -8.12
CA ILE A 15 -9.71 -13.07 -6.94
C ILE A 15 -9.04 -11.77 -7.34
N ILE A 16 -9.20 -10.74 -6.50
CA ILE A 16 -8.32 -9.57 -6.47
C ILE A 16 -7.39 -9.76 -5.27
N ASP A 17 -6.09 -9.82 -5.52
CA ASP A 17 -5.10 -9.77 -4.44
C ASP A 17 -5.08 -8.35 -3.87
N ALA A 18 -5.60 -8.20 -2.66
CA ALA A 18 -5.80 -6.90 -2.05
C ALA A 18 -4.53 -6.29 -1.44
N HIS A 19 -3.41 -7.05 -1.36
CA HIS A 19 -2.21 -6.58 -0.69
C HIS A 19 -0.97 -7.35 -1.13
N HIS A 20 -0.18 -6.77 -2.02
CA HIS A 20 1.15 -7.30 -2.33
C HIS A 20 2.21 -6.21 -2.37
N HIS A 21 3.45 -6.63 -2.33
CA HIS A 21 4.63 -5.79 -2.45
C HIS A 21 5.52 -6.30 -3.59
N LEU A 22 6.32 -5.38 -4.14
CA LEU A 22 7.48 -5.74 -4.95
C LEU A 22 8.72 -5.24 -4.22
N ILE A 23 9.66 -6.13 -3.96
CA ILE A 23 10.82 -5.84 -3.12
C ILE A 23 12.08 -6.05 -3.94
N ASP A 24 12.95 -5.05 -3.97
CA ASP A 24 14.29 -5.13 -4.54
C ASP A 24 15.31 -4.73 -3.47
N GLY A 25 15.84 -5.72 -2.78
CA GLY A 25 16.77 -5.50 -1.69
C GLY A 25 17.79 -6.64 -1.56
N PRO A 26 18.95 -6.37 -0.94
CA PRO A 26 20.05 -7.34 -0.85
C PRO A 26 19.72 -8.55 0.03
N ALA A 27 18.85 -8.40 1.02
CA ALA A 27 18.46 -9.47 1.93
C ALA A 27 17.24 -10.25 1.44
N HIS A 28 16.38 -9.62 0.66
CA HIS A 28 15.16 -10.21 0.12
C HIS A 28 14.78 -9.51 -1.17
N SER A 29 14.45 -10.28 -2.19
CA SER A 29 13.95 -9.78 -3.47
C SER A 29 12.70 -10.54 -3.86
N TYR A 30 11.64 -9.80 -4.21
CA TYR A 30 10.39 -10.33 -4.72
C TYR A 30 9.94 -9.47 -5.90
N SER A 31 10.35 -9.90 -7.07
CA SER A 31 10.15 -9.17 -8.32
C SER A 31 8.75 -9.40 -8.90
N ILE A 32 8.40 -8.61 -9.90
CA ILE A 32 7.18 -8.81 -10.69
C ILE A 32 7.12 -10.22 -11.31
N LYS A 33 8.27 -10.79 -11.69
CA LYS A 33 8.34 -12.17 -12.22
C LYS A 33 7.97 -13.20 -11.15
N ASN A 34 8.40 -13.00 -9.91
CA ASN A 34 8.02 -13.87 -8.80
C ASN A 34 6.51 -13.78 -8.54
N TYR A 35 5.98 -12.56 -8.48
CA TYR A 35 4.55 -12.34 -8.27
C TYR A 35 3.70 -12.99 -9.36
N LEU A 36 4.10 -12.88 -10.63
CA LEU A 36 3.39 -13.53 -11.73
C LEU A 36 3.41 -15.05 -11.62
N ALA A 37 4.55 -15.62 -11.25
CA ALA A 37 4.66 -17.07 -11.04
C ALA A 37 3.72 -17.55 -9.92
N ASP A 38 3.59 -16.75 -8.85
CA ASP A 38 2.62 -17.05 -7.77
C ASP A 38 1.17 -16.94 -8.25
N CYS A 39 0.85 -15.96 -9.11
CA CYS A 39 -0.48 -15.85 -9.73
C CYS A 39 -0.85 -17.08 -10.60
N GLU A 40 0.15 -17.78 -11.15
CA GLU A 40 -0.04 -19.01 -11.94
C GLU A 40 -0.18 -20.27 -11.10
N SER A 41 -0.18 -20.15 -9.76
CA SER A 41 -0.23 -21.30 -8.82
C SER A 41 -1.54 -22.08 -8.82
N GLY A 42 -2.54 -21.64 -9.61
CA GLY A 42 -3.79 -22.37 -9.85
C GLY A 42 -5.06 -21.63 -9.42
N HIS A 43 -4.94 -20.46 -8.80
CA HIS A 43 -6.07 -19.57 -8.55
C HIS A 43 -6.27 -18.58 -9.70
N LEU A 44 -7.52 -18.11 -9.88
CA LEU A 44 -7.88 -17.14 -10.91
C LEU A 44 -7.65 -15.70 -10.40
N ILE A 45 -6.40 -15.25 -10.35
CA ILE A 45 -6.06 -13.86 -9.98
C ILE A 45 -6.40 -12.93 -11.14
N LYS A 46 -7.28 -11.96 -10.93
CA LYS A 46 -7.75 -10.98 -11.94
C LYS A 46 -7.05 -9.63 -11.85
N GLY A 47 -6.51 -9.30 -10.70
CA GLY A 47 -5.83 -8.05 -10.47
C GLY A 47 -5.25 -7.99 -9.08
N SER A 48 -4.50 -6.91 -8.80
CA SER A 48 -3.89 -6.73 -7.48
C SER A 48 -3.82 -5.27 -7.06
N VAL A 49 -3.65 -5.07 -5.76
CA VAL A 49 -3.37 -3.78 -5.14
C VAL A 49 -1.94 -3.81 -4.62
N TYR A 50 -1.11 -2.93 -5.18
CA TYR A 50 0.24 -2.71 -4.68
C TYR A 50 0.22 -1.83 -3.44
N ILE A 51 0.91 -2.26 -2.40
CA ILE A 51 1.09 -1.48 -1.18
C ILE A 51 2.55 -1.05 -1.07
N GLU A 52 2.79 0.20 -0.72
CA GLU A 52 4.12 0.79 -0.57
C GLU A 52 5.06 -0.03 0.33
N VAL A 53 6.35 -0.02 0.03
CA VAL A 53 7.43 -0.63 0.84
C VAL A 53 8.65 0.28 0.99
N ARG A 54 8.47 1.58 0.70
CA ARG A 54 9.52 2.60 0.79
C ARG A 54 10.69 2.35 -0.16
N GLN A 55 10.40 1.88 -1.35
CA GLN A 55 11.39 1.67 -2.40
C GLN A 55 11.17 2.64 -3.57
N ASN A 56 12.19 2.75 -4.42
CA ASN A 56 12.12 3.59 -5.63
C ASN A 56 11.76 5.07 -5.38
N TYR A 57 12.03 5.60 -4.20
CA TYR A 57 11.82 6.99 -3.87
C TYR A 57 12.63 7.90 -4.80
N ARG A 58 12.09 9.07 -5.15
CA ARG A 58 12.84 10.07 -5.91
C ARG A 58 14.15 10.42 -5.18
N LYS A 59 15.25 10.44 -5.92
CA LYS A 59 16.59 10.70 -5.37
C LYS A 59 16.86 12.19 -5.18
N SER A 60 16.05 13.06 -5.77
CA SER A 60 16.16 14.52 -5.74
C SER A 60 14.81 15.19 -5.57
N GLY A 61 14.79 16.49 -5.36
CA GLY A 61 13.59 17.28 -5.13
C GLY A 61 13.18 17.34 -3.65
N PRO A 62 12.04 18.00 -3.35
CA PRO A 62 11.55 18.17 -1.98
C PRO A 62 11.36 16.81 -1.29
N GLU A 63 11.80 16.72 -0.03
CA GLU A 63 11.80 15.47 0.72
C GLU A 63 10.39 14.84 0.81
N LYS A 64 9.39 15.68 1.09
CA LYS A 64 7.98 15.25 1.17
C LYS A 64 7.44 14.61 -0.12
N LEU A 65 8.03 14.93 -1.29
CA LEU A 65 7.64 14.38 -2.58
C LEU A 65 8.44 13.15 -3.01
N ARG A 66 9.49 12.77 -2.28
CA ARG A 66 10.31 11.59 -2.63
C ARG A 66 9.50 10.28 -2.70
N PRO A 67 8.53 10.03 -1.80
CA PRO A 67 7.71 8.82 -1.85
C PRO A 67 6.92 8.64 -3.15
N VAL A 68 6.61 9.73 -3.87
CA VAL A 68 5.89 9.68 -5.15
C VAL A 68 6.64 8.84 -6.20
N GLY A 69 7.97 8.75 -6.09
CA GLY A 69 8.80 7.91 -6.96
C GLY A 69 8.41 6.44 -6.96
N GLU A 70 7.97 5.91 -5.83
CA GLU A 70 7.46 4.54 -5.75
C GLU A 70 6.16 4.37 -6.55
N THR A 71 5.25 5.33 -6.45
CA THR A 71 4.02 5.35 -7.25
C THR A 71 4.32 5.48 -8.75
N GLU A 72 5.29 6.34 -9.14
CA GLU A 72 5.76 6.46 -10.53
C GLU A 72 6.29 5.13 -11.05
N PHE A 73 7.13 4.46 -10.27
CA PHE A 73 7.70 3.16 -10.62
C PHE A 73 6.59 2.14 -10.89
N VAL A 74 5.66 1.97 -9.94
CA VAL A 74 4.59 0.98 -10.03
C VAL A 74 3.60 1.30 -11.16
N ALA A 75 3.23 2.56 -11.33
CA ALA A 75 2.30 2.98 -12.39
C ALA A 75 2.87 2.79 -13.81
N ASN A 76 4.21 2.76 -13.93
CA ASN A 76 4.92 2.54 -15.19
C ASN A 76 5.30 1.08 -15.45
N LEU A 77 5.02 0.16 -14.51
CA LEU A 77 5.19 -1.26 -14.79
C LEU A 77 4.32 -1.61 -15.99
N LYS A 78 4.96 -2.09 -17.05
CA LYS A 78 4.25 -2.54 -18.24
C LYS A 78 3.33 -3.69 -17.84
N GLU A 79 2.05 -3.58 -18.20
CA GLU A 79 1.18 -4.74 -18.20
C GLU A 79 1.85 -5.74 -19.13
N ILE A 80 2.15 -6.93 -18.61
CA ILE A 80 2.68 -7.99 -19.46
C ILE A 80 1.51 -8.36 -20.35
N GLU A 81 1.59 -7.98 -21.62
CA GLU A 81 0.59 -8.28 -22.63
C GLU A 81 0.41 -9.80 -22.70
N ASN A 82 -0.83 -10.22 -22.92
CA ASN A 82 -1.31 -11.58 -22.95
C ASN A 82 -0.24 -12.58 -23.41
N ASN A 83 -0.02 -13.62 -22.64
CA ASN A 83 0.73 -14.77 -23.14
C ASN A 83 0.04 -15.29 -24.40
N ASP A 84 0.82 -15.75 -25.39
CA ASP A 84 0.34 -16.33 -26.66
C ASP A 84 -0.66 -17.51 -26.47
N ASP A 85 -0.85 -18.00 -25.23
CA ASP A 85 -1.73 -19.11 -24.87
C ASP A 85 -3.18 -18.71 -24.55
N GLY A 86 -3.52 -17.42 -24.70
CA GLY A 86 -4.88 -16.90 -24.46
C GLY A 86 -5.29 -16.79 -22.98
N ARG A 87 -4.40 -17.04 -22.04
CA ARG A 87 -4.64 -16.80 -20.63
C ARG A 87 -4.63 -15.30 -20.34
N LEU A 88 -5.66 -14.83 -19.64
CA LEU A 88 -5.71 -13.44 -19.18
C LEU A 88 -4.63 -13.22 -18.11
N THR A 89 -3.59 -12.49 -18.45
CA THR A 89 -2.65 -12.00 -17.45
C THR A 89 -3.37 -11.14 -16.41
N PRO A 90 -3.10 -11.31 -15.11
CA PRO A 90 -3.67 -10.46 -14.08
C PRO A 90 -3.35 -8.99 -14.36
N ARG A 91 -4.30 -8.10 -14.15
CA ARG A 91 -4.02 -6.65 -14.16
C ARG A 91 -3.20 -6.29 -12.92
N LEU A 92 -1.90 -6.29 -13.09
CA LEU A 92 -0.97 -5.99 -12.01
C LEU A 92 -1.13 -4.55 -11.53
N CYS A 93 -1.09 -4.40 -10.19
CA CYS A 93 -1.12 -3.08 -9.55
C CYS A 93 -2.28 -2.21 -10.07
N SER A 94 -3.48 -2.81 -10.16
CA SER A 94 -4.72 -2.10 -10.57
C SER A 94 -5.12 -1.03 -9.56
N GLY A 95 -4.70 -1.21 -8.30
CA GLY A 95 -4.71 -0.22 -7.24
C GLY A 95 -3.29 0.00 -6.72
N ILE A 96 -3.01 1.22 -6.30
CA ILE A 96 -1.74 1.62 -5.68
C ILE A 96 -2.05 2.36 -4.39
N VAL A 97 -1.50 1.89 -3.28
CA VAL A 97 -1.49 2.56 -1.99
C VAL A 97 -0.06 3.02 -1.72
N GLY A 98 0.14 4.32 -1.65
CA GLY A 98 1.45 4.94 -1.47
C GLY A 98 1.69 5.38 -0.03
N PHE A 99 2.80 6.07 0.20
CA PHE A 99 3.17 6.64 1.48
C PHE A 99 3.12 8.16 1.45
N ALA A 100 2.52 8.77 2.48
CA ALA A 100 2.63 10.19 2.75
C ALA A 100 2.69 10.45 4.26
N GLU A 101 3.45 11.46 4.66
CA GLU A 101 3.51 11.93 6.04
C GLU A 101 2.31 12.83 6.32
N LEU A 102 1.21 12.27 6.86
CA LEU A 102 0.00 13.04 7.14
C LEU A 102 0.22 14.10 8.23
N GLU A 103 1.21 13.90 9.10
CA GLU A 103 1.61 14.81 10.17
C GLU A 103 2.22 16.13 9.70
N ILE A 104 2.48 16.32 8.41
CA ILE A 104 2.85 17.64 7.87
C ILE A 104 1.64 18.55 7.65
N GLY A 105 0.43 18.08 8.02
CA GLY A 105 -0.80 18.85 7.96
C GLY A 105 -1.20 19.20 6.53
N ASP A 106 -1.64 20.44 6.32
CA ASP A 106 -2.14 20.90 5.01
C ASP A 106 -1.09 20.77 3.88
N GLN A 107 0.20 20.72 4.22
CA GLN A 107 1.26 20.57 3.21
C GLN A 107 1.23 19.19 2.52
N VAL A 108 0.52 18.19 3.08
CA VAL A 108 0.39 16.88 2.45
C VAL A 108 -0.49 16.93 1.20
N GLU A 109 -1.29 17.97 1.02
CA GLU A 109 -2.16 18.10 -0.16
C GLU A 109 -1.36 17.99 -1.47
N GLU A 110 -0.26 18.73 -1.57
CA GLU A 110 0.65 18.66 -2.71
C GLU A 110 1.19 17.23 -2.95
N VAL A 111 1.47 16.49 -1.87
CA VAL A 111 1.97 15.12 -1.96
C VAL A 111 0.88 14.17 -2.48
N LEU A 112 -0.35 14.32 -1.97
CA LEU A 112 -1.49 13.52 -2.41
C LEU A 112 -1.81 13.77 -3.90
N ASP A 113 -1.79 15.02 -4.33
CA ASP A 113 -2.03 15.38 -5.74
C ASP A 113 -0.92 14.82 -6.65
N ALA A 114 0.34 14.91 -6.22
CA ALA A 114 1.44 14.32 -6.96
C ALA A 114 1.33 12.79 -7.08
N HIS A 115 0.87 12.09 -6.04
CA HIS A 115 0.58 10.66 -6.11
C HIS A 115 -0.58 10.34 -7.06
N ILE A 116 -1.66 11.11 -7.02
CA ILE A 116 -2.81 10.94 -7.91
C ILE A 116 -2.39 11.08 -9.37
N GLU A 117 -1.61 12.11 -9.70
CA GLU A 117 -1.06 12.33 -11.03
C GLU A 117 -0.13 11.18 -11.46
N ALA A 118 0.85 10.85 -10.62
CA ALA A 118 1.82 9.78 -10.88
C ALA A 118 1.16 8.40 -11.03
N GLY A 119 0.08 8.16 -10.31
CA GLY A 119 -0.65 6.89 -10.31
C GLY A 119 -1.48 6.62 -11.56
N LYS A 120 -1.63 7.60 -12.48
CA LYS A 120 -2.32 7.42 -13.78
C LYS A 120 -3.69 6.75 -13.64
N GLY A 121 -4.48 7.17 -12.65
CA GLY A 121 -5.79 6.62 -12.36
C GLY A 121 -5.80 5.31 -11.55
N LYS A 122 -4.64 4.79 -11.13
CA LYS A 122 -4.52 3.59 -10.28
C LYS A 122 -4.35 3.91 -8.79
N PHE A 123 -4.01 5.15 -8.42
CA PHE A 123 -3.80 5.54 -7.03
C PHE A 123 -5.11 5.48 -6.22
N ARG A 124 -5.09 4.86 -5.03
CA ARG A 124 -6.29 4.60 -4.24
C ARG A 124 -6.22 5.09 -2.80
N GLY A 125 -5.03 5.20 -2.22
CA GLY A 125 -4.92 5.53 -0.82
C GLY A 125 -3.50 5.69 -0.32
N ILE A 126 -3.41 5.93 0.98
CA ILE A 126 -2.16 6.12 1.71
C ILE A 126 -2.06 5.09 2.81
N ARG A 127 -0.89 4.46 2.93
CA ARG A 127 -0.49 3.70 4.12
C ARG A 127 0.50 4.52 4.93
N ARG A 128 0.13 4.87 6.15
CA ARG A 128 1.02 5.47 7.14
C ARG A 128 1.01 4.59 8.38
N GLY A 129 2.14 3.94 8.67
CA GLY A 129 2.28 3.15 9.89
C GLY A 129 2.12 4.05 11.13
N VAL A 130 1.18 3.71 11.98
CA VAL A 130 0.89 4.43 13.23
C VAL A 130 1.16 3.55 14.46
N TYR A 131 1.75 2.36 14.24
CA TYR A 131 2.10 1.40 15.28
C TYR A 131 3.08 2.02 16.28
N TRP A 132 2.74 1.98 17.56
CA TRP A 132 3.61 2.44 18.63
C TRP A 132 3.58 1.48 19.83
N SER A 133 4.74 1.29 20.45
CA SER A 133 4.90 0.55 21.69
C SER A 133 6.00 1.16 22.54
N SER A 134 5.85 1.10 23.85
CA SER A 134 6.91 1.43 24.80
C SER A 134 8.01 0.36 24.85
N ASP A 135 7.69 -0.88 24.44
CA ASP A 135 8.68 -1.98 24.36
C ASP A 135 9.53 -1.85 23.08
N PRO A 136 10.85 -1.59 23.23
CA PRO A 136 11.73 -1.47 22.07
C PRO A 136 11.90 -2.80 21.31
N ALA A 137 11.66 -3.96 21.92
CA ALA A 137 11.86 -5.25 21.29
C ALA A 137 10.93 -5.46 20.09
N VAL A 138 9.73 -4.84 20.08
CA VAL A 138 8.79 -4.95 18.96
C VAL A 138 9.29 -4.27 17.68
N TYR A 139 10.32 -3.43 17.77
CA TYR A 139 10.89 -2.71 16.63
C TYR A 139 12.13 -3.38 16.04
N SER A 140 12.50 -4.58 16.47
CA SER A 140 13.70 -5.30 16.00
C SER A 140 13.76 -5.50 14.49
N HIS A 141 12.61 -5.50 13.83
CA HIS A 141 12.48 -5.70 12.38
C HIS A 141 11.87 -4.50 11.64
N VAL A 142 11.73 -3.34 12.31
CA VAL A 142 11.09 -2.14 11.73
C VAL A 142 12.07 -0.99 11.72
N SER A 143 12.25 -0.39 10.56
CA SER A 143 13.23 0.71 10.38
C SER A 143 12.80 2.04 10.98
N ILE A 144 11.51 2.25 11.23
CA ILE A 144 10.96 3.53 11.66
C ILE A 144 9.99 3.30 12.83
N LYS A 145 10.21 4.06 13.90
CA LYS A 145 9.33 4.12 15.04
C LYS A 145 8.46 5.38 14.94
N PRO A 146 7.16 5.26 14.63
CA PRO A 146 6.26 6.40 14.68
C PRO A 146 6.16 7.00 16.08
N PRO A 147 5.85 8.29 16.22
CA PRO A 147 5.59 8.89 17.53
C PRO A 147 4.36 8.25 18.19
N SER A 148 4.33 8.29 19.52
CA SER A 148 3.14 7.88 20.28
C SER A 148 1.97 8.80 19.97
N ASN A 149 0.76 8.25 20.01
CA ASN A 149 -0.49 9.02 19.82
C ASN A 149 -0.55 9.79 18.47
N LEU A 150 0.08 9.27 17.43
CA LEU A 150 0.14 9.94 16.12
C LEU A 150 -1.26 10.23 15.55
N MET A 151 -2.21 9.30 15.70
CA MET A 151 -3.59 9.50 15.24
C MET A 151 -4.36 10.59 16.01
N SER A 152 -3.85 11.00 17.16
CA SER A 152 -4.42 12.09 17.97
C SER A 152 -3.76 13.44 17.69
N ASP A 153 -2.65 13.47 16.96
CA ASP A 153 -1.95 14.69 16.57
C ASP A 153 -2.80 15.56 15.65
N GLU A 154 -2.86 16.87 15.93
CA GLU A 154 -3.72 17.80 15.19
C GLU A 154 -3.25 18.00 13.74
N ASN A 155 -1.94 17.98 13.47
CA ASN A 155 -1.45 18.07 12.09
C ASN A 155 -1.73 16.79 11.32
N PHE A 156 -1.56 15.61 11.97
CA PHE A 156 -1.96 14.34 11.38
C PHE A 156 -3.45 14.36 10.99
N LYS A 157 -4.33 14.81 11.87
CA LYS A 157 -5.77 14.92 11.58
C LYS A 157 -6.08 15.90 10.45
N LYS A 158 -5.34 17.03 10.35
CA LYS A 158 -5.46 17.95 9.21
C LYS A 158 -5.09 17.25 7.91
N GLY A 159 -3.95 16.57 7.86
CA GLY A 159 -3.55 15.81 6.67
C GLY A 159 -4.52 14.67 6.35
N PHE A 160 -5.00 13.96 7.36
CA PHE A 160 -5.98 12.88 7.23
C PHE A 160 -7.32 13.37 6.64
N SER A 161 -7.77 14.57 7.02
CA SER A 161 -9.02 15.16 6.52
C SER A 161 -9.03 15.40 5.01
N LEU A 162 -7.85 15.47 4.38
CA LEU A 162 -7.71 15.67 2.94
C LEU A 162 -7.92 14.38 2.12
N LEU A 163 -7.99 13.21 2.75
CA LEU A 163 -8.14 11.93 2.06
C LEU A 163 -9.54 11.76 1.47
N ALA A 164 -10.59 11.96 2.25
CA ALA A 164 -11.97 11.77 1.82
C ALA A 164 -12.36 12.65 0.61
N PRO A 165 -12.07 13.98 0.58
CA PRO A 165 -12.35 14.82 -0.61
C PRO A 165 -11.66 14.33 -1.87
N LYS A 166 -10.47 13.71 -1.75
CA LYS A 166 -9.70 13.13 -2.85
C LYS A 166 -10.07 11.67 -3.15
N LYS A 167 -11.06 11.11 -2.44
CA LYS A 167 -11.52 9.71 -2.55
C LYS A 167 -10.39 8.69 -2.31
N LEU A 168 -9.51 9.00 -1.38
CA LEU A 168 -8.40 8.15 -0.98
C LEU A 168 -8.72 7.39 0.31
N SER A 169 -8.31 6.12 0.38
CA SER A 169 -8.35 5.32 1.60
C SER A 169 -7.15 5.59 2.51
N PHE A 170 -7.29 5.19 3.76
CA PHE A 170 -6.20 5.12 4.72
C PHE A 170 -5.99 3.66 5.16
N ASP A 171 -4.83 3.10 4.83
CA ASP A 171 -4.45 1.76 5.28
C ASP A 171 -3.75 1.87 6.63
N ALA A 172 -4.41 1.40 7.69
CA ALA A 172 -3.95 1.51 9.05
C ALA A 172 -3.06 0.32 9.43
N VAL A 173 -1.78 0.60 9.69
CA VAL A 173 -0.84 -0.38 10.29
C VAL A 173 -0.56 0.02 11.72
N LEU A 174 -1.06 -0.77 12.68
CA LEU A 174 -0.99 -0.45 14.10
C LEU A 174 -0.86 -1.72 14.97
N PHE A 175 -0.49 -1.54 16.23
CA PHE A 175 -0.61 -2.61 17.22
C PHE A 175 -1.98 -2.57 17.91
N HIS A 176 -2.45 -3.72 18.41
CA HIS A 176 -3.78 -3.86 19.00
C HIS A 176 -4.12 -2.84 20.10
N PRO A 177 -3.18 -2.35 20.97
CA PRO A 177 -3.52 -1.34 21.96
C PRO A 177 -4.00 -0.01 21.37
N GLN A 178 -3.69 0.27 20.10
CA GLN A 178 -4.05 1.52 19.42
C GLN A 178 -5.41 1.46 18.70
N LEU A 179 -6.13 0.35 18.77
CA LEU A 179 -7.46 0.22 18.16
C LEU A 179 -8.45 1.25 18.69
N SER A 180 -8.31 1.70 19.95
CA SER A 180 -9.13 2.77 20.50
C SER A 180 -8.88 4.12 19.83
N GLU A 181 -7.61 4.44 19.51
CA GLU A 181 -7.25 5.66 18.79
C GLU A 181 -7.81 5.63 17.36
N LEU A 182 -7.67 4.47 16.66
CA LEU A 182 -8.20 4.30 15.32
C LEU A 182 -9.73 4.44 15.29
N ARG A 183 -10.44 3.85 16.28
CA ARG A 183 -11.89 4.02 16.44
C ARG A 183 -12.28 5.49 16.58
N ASP A 184 -11.52 6.25 17.37
CA ASP A 184 -11.81 7.65 17.62
C ASP A 184 -11.49 8.52 16.38
N LEU A 185 -10.44 8.18 15.65
CA LEU A 185 -10.14 8.77 14.32
C LEU A 185 -11.28 8.49 13.33
N ALA A 186 -11.75 7.24 13.24
CA ALA A 186 -12.86 6.86 12.36
C ALA A 186 -14.16 7.59 12.68
N LYS A 187 -14.44 7.83 13.97
CA LYS A 187 -15.61 8.63 14.38
C LYS A 187 -15.47 10.11 14.00
N ALA A 188 -14.25 10.65 14.06
CA ALA A 188 -13.99 12.04 13.72
C ALA A 188 -14.05 12.28 12.21
N PHE A 189 -13.76 11.26 11.38
CA PHE A 189 -13.69 11.33 9.92
C PHE A 189 -14.49 10.20 9.25
N PRO A 190 -15.84 10.20 9.40
CA PRO A 190 -16.68 9.10 8.97
C PRO A 190 -16.71 8.88 7.43
N ASP A 191 -16.33 9.90 6.67
CA ASP A 191 -16.31 9.85 5.20
C ASP A 191 -15.01 9.28 4.64
N THR A 192 -13.98 9.06 5.48
CA THR A 192 -12.71 8.47 5.04
C THR A 192 -12.77 6.95 5.19
N GLN A 193 -12.55 6.24 4.08
CA GLN A 193 -12.45 4.79 4.11
C GLN A 193 -11.15 4.37 4.81
N ILE A 194 -11.27 3.59 5.88
CA ILE A 194 -10.14 3.01 6.62
C ILE A 194 -10.08 1.51 6.33
N ILE A 195 -8.90 1.02 6.00
CA ILE A 195 -8.58 -0.39 5.78
C ILE A 195 -7.68 -0.84 6.92
N LEU A 196 -8.04 -1.93 7.60
CA LEU A 196 -7.34 -2.49 8.76
C LEU A 196 -6.79 -3.88 8.43
#